data_7c3c1d566429b61bd6afded269c8eb41
#
_entry.id   7c3c1d566429b61bd6afded269c8eb41
#
_cell.length_a   1.000
_cell.length_b   1.000
_cell.length_c   1.000
_cell.angle_alpha   90.00
_cell.angle_beta   90.00
_cell.angle_gamma   90.00
#
_symmetry.space_group_name_H-M   'P 1'
#
loop_
_entity.id
_entity.type
_entity.pdbx_description
1 polymer ?
#
loop_
_entity_poly.entity_id
_entity_poly.type
_entity_poly.pdbx_seq_one_letter_code
_entity_poly.pdbx_strand_id
1 'polypeptide(L)'
;MTATDTSAQLTALDVTKAYDGRLVLDSVTCSVTAGDRLGIVGENGSGKSTLLRILAGAEQPDSGRVFIRSQDSVGHLAQEEELPAHLTVQQVIDRALGELRGMEAGLRRLERRMEDGDTSVLTAYADLLTAYELRGGYEADARVERALHGLGLLRLRRDRPVGALSGGGRVRLRLATLLAAGPEVLLLDEPTNHLDDSALTWLEEHLRTRRGTTVAVSHDRVFLDRVTTSLLEVDTDTRTVVRHGNGYTGYRAERAAARERAAQAHEAWTTEVARLRDAAAGTARRVAPGRARKDGNKMAYDRAAGRVQQSLASRVRQAEERLGRLLAHPAPRPAPPLRFTVVPRGGEARGTLLAAHSAEVPGRLAPTSLTLGPGDRLLIGGPNGAGKSTLLDLLAGASEPARGRVERRGRIGLLHQLPQAGPDARTVLAAYGQGRAGHPEEHAEQLLALGLFHRDRLGVPVGSLSAGQRQRLALARLVTEPYDVLLFDEPTNHLSLALVEELETALRDFPGAVAVVSHDRMLRARWRGARLDLAAAAPADGRSAALPTTAAHAA
;
A
#
# COMPACT_ATOMS: atom_id res chain seq x y z
N MET A 1 -6.92 -33.39 -0.53
CA MET A 1 -8.02 -32.95 -1.44
C MET A 1 -8.86 -31.96 -0.65
N THR A 2 -8.52 -30.68 -0.72
CA THR A 2 -9.35 -29.61 -0.16
C THR A 2 -10.57 -29.45 -1.04
N ALA A 3 -11.76 -29.57 -0.44
CA ALA A 3 -13.03 -29.34 -1.13
C ALA A 3 -12.98 -27.96 -1.80
N THR A 4 -13.02 -27.91 -3.12
CA THR A 4 -13.23 -26.69 -3.88
C THR A 4 -14.58 -26.12 -3.46
N ASP A 5 -14.56 -24.99 -2.77
CA ASP A 5 -15.76 -24.27 -2.37
C ASP A 5 -16.60 -24.03 -3.64
N THR A 6 -17.79 -24.63 -3.68
CA THR A 6 -18.69 -24.61 -4.86
C THR A 6 -19.21 -23.19 -5.16
N SER A 7 -19.02 -22.24 -4.25
CA SER A 7 -19.43 -20.84 -4.38
C SER A 7 -18.34 -19.92 -4.95
N ALA A 8 -17.10 -20.41 -5.11
CA ALA A 8 -16.00 -19.60 -5.60
C ALA A 8 -16.11 -19.32 -7.10
N GLN A 9 -16.06 -18.05 -7.49
CA GLN A 9 -16.10 -17.58 -8.87
C GLN A 9 -14.71 -17.48 -9.49
N LEU A 10 -13.71 -17.05 -8.71
CA LEU A 10 -12.30 -17.06 -9.08
C LEU A 10 -11.53 -17.90 -8.06
N THR A 11 -10.66 -18.78 -8.53
CA THR A 11 -9.80 -19.59 -7.66
C THR A 11 -8.41 -19.70 -8.26
N ALA A 12 -7.40 -19.31 -7.51
CA ALA A 12 -6.00 -19.61 -7.78
C ALA A 12 -5.53 -20.71 -6.83
N LEU A 13 -4.88 -21.75 -7.34
CA LEU A 13 -4.34 -22.86 -6.56
C LEU A 13 -2.84 -23.00 -6.84
N ASP A 14 -2.03 -22.85 -5.79
CA ASP A 14 -0.57 -23.03 -5.78
C ASP A 14 0.15 -22.26 -6.91
N VAL A 15 -0.34 -21.05 -7.19
CA VAL A 15 0.18 -20.21 -8.28
C VAL A 15 1.57 -19.70 -7.94
N THR A 16 2.53 -20.01 -8.80
CA THR A 16 3.89 -19.51 -8.72
C THR A 16 4.24 -18.74 -9.99
N LYS A 17 4.94 -17.61 -9.85
CA LYS A 17 5.40 -16.80 -10.97
C LYS A 17 6.76 -16.19 -10.70
N ALA A 18 7.66 -16.32 -11.69
CA ALA A 18 8.99 -15.70 -11.68
C ALA A 18 9.24 -14.92 -12.97
N TYR A 19 10.07 -13.88 -12.90
CA TYR A 19 10.58 -13.13 -14.06
C TYR A 19 12.09 -13.08 -13.97
N ASP A 20 12.76 -13.46 -15.04
CA ASP A 20 14.23 -13.47 -15.14
C ASP A 20 14.90 -14.19 -13.95
N GLY A 21 14.31 -15.30 -13.51
CA GLY A 21 14.80 -16.09 -12.37
C GLY A 21 14.45 -15.49 -10.99
N ARG A 22 13.80 -14.33 -10.94
CA ARG A 22 13.34 -13.72 -9.70
C ARG A 22 11.90 -14.15 -9.42
N LEU A 23 11.70 -14.88 -8.35
CA LEU A 23 10.39 -15.30 -7.87
C LEU A 23 9.59 -14.09 -7.38
N VAL A 24 8.34 -13.93 -7.86
CA VAL A 24 7.44 -12.83 -7.51
C VAL A 24 6.24 -13.32 -6.70
N LEU A 25 5.67 -14.47 -7.08
CA LEU A 25 4.61 -15.16 -6.35
C LEU A 25 5.05 -16.58 -6.06
N ASP A 26 4.81 -17.06 -4.84
CA ASP A 26 5.22 -18.40 -4.39
C ASP A 26 4.03 -19.16 -3.83
N SER A 27 3.58 -20.19 -4.57
CA SER A 27 2.52 -21.12 -4.14
C SER A 27 1.25 -20.42 -3.61
N VAL A 28 0.85 -19.35 -4.31
CA VAL A 28 -0.29 -18.52 -3.92
C VAL A 28 -1.59 -19.28 -4.13
N THR A 29 -2.36 -19.43 -3.05
CA THR A 29 -3.72 -20.01 -3.09
C THR A 29 -4.72 -19.01 -2.54
N CYS A 30 -5.70 -18.63 -3.35
CA CYS A 30 -6.79 -17.73 -2.96
C CYS A 30 -8.07 -18.02 -3.73
N SER A 31 -9.21 -17.62 -3.16
CA SER A 31 -10.52 -17.75 -3.79
C SER A 31 -11.34 -16.49 -3.61
N VAL A 32 -12.18 -16.15 -4.58
CA VAL A 32 -13.11 -15.03 -4.55
C VAL A 32 -14.50 -15.56 -4.84
N THR A 33 -15.45 -15.31 -3.96
CA THR A 33 -16.83 -15.73 -4.10
C THR A 33 -17.63 -14.76 -4.98
N ALA A 34 -18.72 -15.24 -5.57
CA ALA A 34 -19.60 -14.40 -6.38
C ALA A 34 -20.16 -13.22 -5.54
N GLY A 35 -20.07 -12.02 -6.09
CA GLY A 35 -20.52 -10.79 -5.43
C GLY A 35 -19.53 -10.19 -4.42
N ASP A 36 -18.38 -10.83 -4.16
CA ASP A 36 -17.32 -10.25 -3.33
C ASP A 36 -16.69 -9.01 -3.97
N ARG A 37 -16.27 -8.10 -3.12
CA ARG A 37 -15.41 -6.96 -3.48
C ARG A 37 -14.08 -7.11 -2.75
N LEU A 38 -13.11 -7.74 -3.44
CA LEU A 38 -11.79 -8.04 -2.91
C LEU A 38 -10.81 -6.91 -3.25
N GLY A 39 -10.17 -6.33 -2.25
CA GLY A 39 -9.03 -5.43 -2.44
C GLY A 39 -7.72 -6.22 -2.38
N ILE A 40 -6.83 -6.05 -3.37
CA ILE A 40 -5.46 -6.59 -3.32
C ILE A 40 -4.53 -5.47 -2.88
N VAL A 41 -3.82 -5.71 -1.79
CA VAL A 41 -2.93 -4.73 -1.16
C VAL A 41 -1.53 -5.32 -0.96
N GLY A 42 -0.54 -4.47 -0.76
CA GLY A 42 0.86 -4.86 -0.58
C GLY A 42 1.80 -3.78 -1.09
N GLU A 43 3.10 -3.93 -0.87
CA GLU A 43 4.09 -2.97 -1.35
C GLU A 43 4.22 -2.95 -2.87
N ASN A 44 4.82 -1.89 -3.40
CA ASN A 44 5.11 -1.85 -4.83
C ASN A 44 6.17 -2.88 -5.20
N GLY A 45 5.88 -3.67 -6.24
CA GLY A 45 6.70 -4.79 -6.66
C GLY A 45 6.47 -6.08 -5.86
N SER A 46 5.43 -6.15 -5.01
CA SER A 46 5.07 -7.40 -4.29
C SER A 46 4.38 -8.44 -5.17
N GLY A 47 4.00 -8.09 -6.41
CA GLY A 47 3.32 -9.02 -7.32
C GLY A 47 1.80 -8.82 -7.43
N LYS A 48 1.22 -7.74 -6.90
CA LYS A 48 -0.22 -7.44 -6.98
C LYS A 48 -0.77 -7.45 -8.41
N SER A 49 -0.15 -6.66 -9.30
CA SER A 49 -0.55 -6.59 -10.71
C SER A 49 -0.31 -7.91 -11.44
N THR A 50 0.75 -8.64 -11.08
CA THR A 50 1.02 -9.98 -11.61
C THR A 50 -0.09 -10.95 -11.20
N LEU A 51 -0.47 -10.97 -9.92
CA LEU A 51 -1.57 -11.79 -9.44
C LEU A 51 -2.88 -11.43 -10.14
N LEU A 52 -3.17 -10.12 -10.29
CA LEU A 52 -4.37 -9.66 -10.97
C LEU A 52 -4.40 -10.08 -12.44
N ARG A 53 -3.27 -9.98 -13.19
CA ARG A 53 -3.17 -10.44 -14.59
C ARG A 53 -3.35 -11.94 -14.72
N ILE A 54 -2.82 -12.72 -13.78
CA ILE A 54 -2.99 -14.17 -13.74
C ILE A 54 -4.46 -14.53 -13.44
N LEU A 55 -5.11 -13.84 -12.49
CA LEU A 55 -6.53 -14.00 -12.21
C LEU A 55 -7.42 -13.58 -13.39
N ALA A 56 -6.97 -12.62 -14.20
CA ALA A 56 -7.67 -12.19 -15.42
C ALA A 56 -7.47 -13.16 -16.60
N GLY A 57 -6.58 -14.15 -16.48
CA GLY A 57 -6.18 -15.01 -17.60
C GLY A 57 -5.32 -14.28 -18.65
N ALA A 58 -4.89 -13.05 -18.38
CA ALA A 58 -4.03 -12.26 -19.26
C ALA A 58 -2.56 -12.71 -19.20
N GLU A 59 -2.20 -13.44 -18.14
CA GLU A 59 -0.87 -14.00 -17.95
C GLU A 59 -0.94 -15.42 -17.39
N GLN A 60 -0.09 -16.33 -17.92
CA GLN A 60 -0.04 -17.70 -17.42
C GLN A 60 0.92 -17.81 -16.22
N PRO A 61 0.55 -18.52 -15.15
CA PRO A 61 1.47 -18.84 -14.08
C PRO A 61 2.54 -19.85 -14.56
N ASP A 62 3.70 -19.88 -13.91
CA ASP A 62 4.76 -20.87 -14.21
C ASP A 62 4.40 -22.23 -13.59
N SER A 63 3.68 -22.24 -12.46
CA SER A 63 3.06 -23.43 -11.89
C SER A 63 1.76 -23.06 -11.19
N GLY A 64 0.95 -24.09 -10.87
CA GLY A 64 -0.39 -23.90 -10.32
C GLY A 64 -1.45 -23.72 -11.39
N ARG A 65 -2.66 -23.35 -10.98
CA ARG A 65 -3.83 -23.22 -11.88
C ARG A 65 -4.76 -22.11 -11.42
N VAL A 66 -5.44 -21.47 -12.38
CA VAL A 66 -6.52 -20.53 -12.12
C VAL A 66 -7.81 -21.04 -12.75
N PHE A 67 -8.88 -21.00 -12.00
CA PHE A 67 -10.22 -21.34 -12.45
C PHE A 67 -11.10 -20.09 -12.38
N ILE A 68 -11.77 -19.78 -13.47
CA ILE A 68 -12.76 -18.71 -13.57
C ILE A 68 -14.09 -19.36 -13.89
N ARG A 69 -15.05 -19.21 -12.99
CA ARG A 69 -16.45 -19.64 -13.19
C ARG A 69 -17.27 -18.39 -13.45
N SER A 70 -17.33 -17.99 -14.69
CA SER A 70 -18.18 -16.89 -15.14
C SER A 70 -19.02 -17.39 -16.33
N GLN A 71 -20.31 -17.09 -16.32
CA GLN A 71 -21.18 -17.32 -17.48
C GLN A 71 -21.04 -16.18 -18.49
N ASP A 72 -20.52 -15.03 -18.03
CA ASP A 72 -20.33 -13.80 -18.78
C ASP A 72 -18.85 -13.43 -18.90
N SER A 73 -18.57 -12.29 -19.53
CA SER A 73 -17.22 -11.78 -19.76
C SER A 73 -16.50 -11.38 -18.45
N VAL A 74 -15.19 -11.54 -18.46
CA VAL A 74 -14.28 -11.01 -17.46
C VAL A 74 -13.76 -9.66 -17.96
N GLY A 75 -14.02 -8.61 -17.21
CA GLY A 75 -13.52 -7.28 -17.51
C GLY A 75 -12.20 -7.02 -16.79
N HIS A 76 -11.17 -6.60 -17.51
CA HIS A 76 -9.86 -6.30 -16.95
C HIS A 76 -9.37 -4.91 -17.33
N LEU A 77 -9.07 -4.07 -16.33
CA LEU A 77 -8.37 -2.81 -16.47
C LEU A 77 -6.91 -3.04 -16.08
N ALA A 78 -6.01 -3.20 -17.06
CA ALA A 78 -4.58 -3.28 -16.82
C ALA A 78 -3.96 -1.88 -16.72
N GLN A 79 -2.86 -1.75 -15.97
CA GLN A 79 -2.19 -0.47 -15.73
C GLN A 79 -1.56 0.11 -16.99
N GLU A 80 -1.01 -0.71 -17.89
CA GLU A 80 -0.18 -0.29 -19.04
C GLU A 80 -0.81 -0.57 -20.42
N GLU A 81 -2.06 -1.02 -20.48
CA GLU A 81 -2.67 -1.30 -21.79
C GLU A 81 -3.09 -0.02 -22.48
N GLU A 82 -2.45 0.27 -23.60
CA GLU A 82 -2.76 1.45 -24.42
C GLU A 82 -3.92 1.19 -25.38
N LEU A 83 -4.85 2.14 -25.42
CA LEU A 83 -5.88 2.17 -26.46
C LEU A 83 -5.24 2.58 -27.79
N PRO A 84 -5.57 1.93 -28.94
CA PRO A 84 -5.05 2.31 -30.24
C PRO A 84 -5.36 3.77 -30.56
N ALA A 85 -4.31 4.56 -30.78
CA ALA A 85 -4.39 6.02 -30.91
C ALA A 85 -5.26 6.51 -32.08
N HIS A 86 -5.41 5.67 -33.14
CA HIS A 86 -6.17 5.99 -34.35
C HIS A 86 -7.68 5.80 -34.19
N LEU A 87 -8.13 5.04 -33.18
CA LEU A 87 -9.56 4.83 -32.94
C LEU A 87 -10.22 6.11 -32.44
N THR A 88 -11.47 6.30 -32.81
CA THR A 88 -12.31 7.35 -32.23
C THR A 88 -12.87 6.89 -30.87
N VAL A 89 -13.28 7.83 -30.03
CA VAL A 89 -13.96 7.55 -28.76
C VAL A 89 -15.16 6.62 -28.98
N GLN A 90 -15.97 6.86 -30.04
CA GLN A 90 -17.12 6.01 -30.37
C GLN A 90 -16.69 4.58 -30.69
N GLN A 91 -15.65 4.40 -31.49
CA GLN A 91 -15.15 3.07 -31.84
C GLN A 91 -14.64 2.29 -30.61
N VAL A 92 -14.05 2.97 -29.62
CA VAL A 92 -13.64 2.34 -28.37
C VAL A 92 -14.86 1.88 -27.55
N ILE A 93 -15.92 2.71 -27.51
CA ILE A 93 -17.18 2.35 -26.84
C ILE A 93 -17.83 1.14 -27.53
N ASP A 94 -17.97 1.19 -28.86
CA ASP A 94 -18.59 0.11 -29.63
C ASP A 94 -17.81 -1.20 -29.49
N ARG A 95 -16.48 -1.13 -29.42
CA ARG A 95 -15.62 -2.29 -29.17
C ARG A 95 -15.83 -2.87 -27.77
N ALA A 96 -15.95 -2.03 -26.75
CA ALA A 96 -16.21 -2.46 -25.37
C ALA A 96 -17.61 -3.08 -25.20
N LEU A 97 -18.60 -2.60 -25.98
CA LEU A 97 -19.94 -3.14 -26.02
C LEU A 97 -20.12 -4.23 -27.11
N GLY A 98 -19.04 -4.73 -27.70
CA GLY A 98 -19.08 -5.59 -28.89
C GLY A 98 -19.98 -6.81 -28.76
N GLU A 99 -20.01 -7.47 -27.60
CA GLU A 99 -20.91 -8.60 -27.33
C GLU A 99 -22.39 -8.18 -27.37
N LEU A 100 -22.73 -7.09 -26.65
CA LEU A 100 -24.11 -6.56 -26.64
C LEU A 100 -24.54 -6.07 -28.02
N ARG A 101 -23.65 -5.40 -28.76
CA ARG A 101 -23.90 -4.99 -30.15
C ARG A 101 -24.08 -6.22 -31.08
N GLY A 102 -23.30 -7.28 -30.82
CA GLY A 102 -23.45 -8.57 -31.54
C GLY A 102 -24.81 -9.22 -31.29
N MET A 103 -25.28 -9.22 -30.04
CA MET A 103 -26.60 -9.72 -29.65
C MET A 103 -27.71 -8.88 -30.30
N GLU A 104 -27.62 -7.55 -30.24
CA GLU A 104 -28.57 -6.63 -30.86
C GLU A 104 -28.67 -6.86 -32.38
N ALA A 105 -27.54 -7.00 -33.07
CA ALA A 105 -27.50 -7.33 -34.49
C ALA A 105 -28.06 -8.74 -34.79
N GLY A 106 -27.88 -9.68 -33.84
CA GLY A 106 -28.47 -11.01 -33.87
C GLY A 106 -30.00 -10.96 -33.81
N LEU A 107 -30.54 -10.24 -32.83
CA LEU A 107 -31.98 -10.04 -32.66
C LEU A 107 -32.60 -9.45 -33.94
N ARG A 108 -32.04 -8.36 -34.48
CA ARG A 108 -32.52 -7.73 -35.73
C ARG A 108 -32.46 -8.67 -36.93
N ARG A 109 -31.51 -9.61 -36.99
CA ARG A 109 -31.47 -10.63 -38.04
C ARG A 109 -32.59 -11.68 -37.90
N LEU A 110 -32.84 -12.11 -36.67
CA LEU A 110 -33.90 -13.07 -36.37
C LEU A 110 -35.28 -12.45 -36.62
N GLU A 111 -35.49 -11.18 -36.22
CA GLU A 111 -36.71 -10.40 -36.51
C GLU A 111 -37.04 -10.37 -38.02
N ARG A 112 -36.04 -10.02 -38.85
CA ARG A 112 -36.23 -10.03 -40.32
C ARG A 112 -36.62 -11.42 -40.87
N ARG A 113 -35.97 -12.49 -40.36
CA ARG A 113 -36.37 -13.87 -40.77
C ARG A 113 -37.79 -14.21 -40.34
N MET A 114 -38.24 -13.74 -39.19
CA MET A 114 -39.62 -13.92 -38.73
C MET A 114 -40.59 -13.11 -39.61
N GLU A 115 -40.25 -11.91 -40.02
CA GLU A 115 -41.01 -11.09 -40.99
C GLU A 115 -41.13 -11.79 -42.35
N ASP A 116 -40.10 -12.52 -42.79
CA ASP A 116 -40.10 -13.36 -44.00
C ASP A 116 -40.87 -14.69 -43.80
N GLY A 117 -41.51 -14.92 -42.65
CA GLY A 117 -42.34 -16.10 -42.37
C GLY A 117 -41.59 -17.31 -41.79
N ASP A 118 -40.31 -17.18 -41.47
CA ASP A 118 -39.54 -18.30 -40.87
C ASP A 118 -39.79 -18.43 -39.37
N THR A 119 -40.72 -19.26 -39.01
CA THR A 119 -41.07 -19.54 -37.59
C THR A 119 -40.06 -20.43 -36.87
N SER A 120 -39.12 -21.07 -37.57
CA SER A 120 -38.12 -21.96 -36.97
C SER A 120 -37.13 -21.19 -36.06
N VAL A 121 -37.05 -19.86 -36.17
CA VAL A 121 -36.14 -19.01 -35.40
C VAL A 121 -36.71 -18.48 -34.07
N LEU A 122 -37.98 -18.75 -33.76
CA LEU A 122 -38.66 -18.23 -32.57
C LEU A 122 -37.97 -18.57 -31.26
N THR A 123 -37.52 -19.82 -31.11
CA THR A 123 -36.80 -20.25 -29.91
C THR A 123 -35.45 -19.53 -29.79
N ALA A 124 -34.69 -19.45 -30.88
CA ALA A 124 -33.40 -18.73 -30.90
C ALA A 124 -33.57 -17.24 -30.62
N TYR A 125 -34.66 -16.63 -31.10
CA TYR A 125 -34.98 -15.22 -30.79
C TYR A 125 -35.29 -15.05 -29.30
N ALA A 126 -36.14 -15.90 -28.71
CA ALA A 126 -36.50 -15.82 -27.30
C ALA A 126 -35.29 -16.02 -26.37
N ASP A 127 -34.41 -16.98 -26.68
CA ASP A 127 -33.19 -17.23 -25.94
C ASP A 127 -32.22 -16.03 -26.01
N LEU A 128 -32.01 -15.49 -27.21
CA LEU A 128 -31.15 -14.36 -27.43
C LEU A 128 -31.70 -13.08 -26.79
N LEU A 129 -33.02 -12.86 -26.85
CA LEU A 129 -33.70 -11.73 -26.21
C LEU A 129 -33.53 -11.80 -24.69
N THR A 130 -33.80 -12.97 -24.12
CA THR A 130 -33.62 -13.22 -22.68
C THR A 130 -32.17 -12.93 -22.25
N ALA A 131 -31.19 -13.43 -23.00
CA ALA A 131 -29.78 -13.15 -22.72
C ALA A 131 -29.43 -11.66 -22.83
N TYR A 132 -29.96 -10.95 -23.83
CA TYR A 132 -29.78 -9.53 -24.02
C TYR A 132 -30.39 -8.69 -22.89
N GLU A 133 -31.60 -9.05 -22.43
CA GLU A 133 -32.29 -8.41 -21.30
C GLU A 133 -31.55 -8.65 -19.97
N LEU A 134 -31.14 -9.89 -19.69
CA LEU A 134 -30.38 -10.23 -18.48
C LEU A 134 -29.06 -9.44 -18.37
N ARG A 135 -28.42 -9.16 -19.52
CA ARG A 135 -27.21 -8.34 -19.59
C ARG A 135 -27.50 -6.83 -19.62
N GLY A 136 -28.77 -6.42 -19.52
CA GLY A 136 -29.17 -5.02 -19.56
C GLY A 136 -28.81 -4.35 -20.89
N GLY A 137 -28.98 -5.04 -22.02
CA GLY A 137 -28.60 -4.56 -23.33
C GLY A 137 -29.28 -3.25 -23.71
N TYR A 138 -30.55 -3.07 -23.39
CA TYR A 138 -31.30 -1.82 -23.62
C TYR A 138 -30.76 -0.61 -22.86
N GLU A 139 -30.06 -0.83 -21.74
CA GLU A 139 -29.49 0.23 -20.93
C GLU A 139 -28.01 0.52 -21.25
N ALA A 140 -27.41 -0.21 -22.18
CA ALA A 140 -25.97 -0.16 -22.43
C ALA A 140 -25.49 1.26 -22.75
N ASP A 141 -26.17 1.99 -23.64
CA ASP A 141 -25.81 3.36 -24.01
C ASP A 141 -26.02 4.33 -22.84
N ALA A 142 -27.09 4.16 -22.06
CA ALA A 142 -27.32 4.97 -20.86
C ALA A 142 -26.24 4.70 -19.79
N ARG A 143 -25.76 3.46 -19.67
CA ARG A 143 -24.61 3.15 -18.77
C ARG A 143 -23.35 3.84 -19.26
N VAL A 144 -23.08 3.87 -20.57
CA VAL A 144 -21.93 4.61 -21.12
C VAL A 144 -22.00 6.08 -20.75
N GLU A 145 -23.16 6.74 -21.00
CA GLU A 145 -23.31 8.16 -20.67
C GLU A 145 -23.10 8.42 -19.16
N ARG A 146 -23.68 7.58 -18.31
CA ARG A 146 -23.50 7.69 -16.86
C ARG A 146 -22.02 7.53 -16.45
N ALA A 147 -21.32 6.56 -17.04
CA ALA A 147 -19.92 6.31 -16.72
C ALA A 147 -19.01 7.44 -17.21
N LEU A 148 -19.23 7.95 -18.42
CA LEU A 148 -18.49 9.11 -18.95
C LEU A 148 -18.74 10.37 -18.12
N HIS A 149 -19.99 10.62 -17.73
CA HIS A 149 -20.33 11.75 -16.87
C HIS A 149 -19.63 11.61 -15.50
N GLY A 150 -19.79 10.45 -14.86
CA GLY A 150 -19.23 10.20 -13.53
C GLY A 150 -17.70 10.29 -13.48
N LEU A 151 -17.01 9.93 -14.57
CA LEU A 151 -15.54 10.01 -14.67
C LEU A 151 -15.04 11.34 -15.27
N GLY A 152 -15.90 12.37 -15.35
CA GLY A 152 -15.52 13.72 -15.79
C GLY A 152 -15.25 13.83 -17.30
N LEU A 153 -15.86 12.97 -18.12
CA LEU A 153 -15.70 12.95 -19.58
C LEU A 153 -16.94 13.44 -20.34
N LEU A 154 -17.86 14.14 -19.68
CA LEU A 154 -19.14 14.58 -20.27
C LEU A 154 -18.99 15.39 -21.59
N ARG A 155 -17.94 16.19 -21.71
CA ARG A 155 -17.67 17.04 -22.87
C ARG A 155 -16.84 16.35 -23.95
N LEU A 156 -16.61 15.04 -23.83
CA LEU A 156 -15.77 14.30 -24.76
C LEU A 156 -16.52 14.01 -26.06
N ARG A 157 -16.06 14.62 -27.16
CA ARG A 157 -16.63 14.37 -28.49
C ARG A 157 -16.39 12.96 -28.94
N ARG A 158 -17.41 12.28 -29.44
CA ARG A 158 -17.40 10.89 -29.89
C ARG A 158 -16.52 10.62 -31.11
N ASP A 159 -16.38 11.61 -32.00
CA ASP A 159 -15.56 11.56 -33.20
C ASP A 159 -14.07 11.83 -32.94
N ARG A 160 -13.70 12.26 -31.72
CA ARG A 160 -12.31 12.61 -31.37
C ARG A 160 -11.43 11.37 -31.36
N PRO A 161 -10.23 11.40 -32.03
CA PRO A 161 -9.26 10.32 -31.91
C PRO A 161 -8.74 10.17 -30.48
N VAL A 162 -8.58 8.92 -30.01
CA VAL A 162 -8.08 8.59 -28.66
C VAL A 162 -6.65 9.11 -28.47
N GLY A 163 -5.83 9.11 -29.53
CA GLY A 163 -4.46 9.66 -29.47
C GLY A 163 -4.39 11.15 -29.12
N ALA A 164 -5.48 11.91 -29.32
CA ALA A 164 -5.57 13.32 -28.97
C ALA A 164 -5.98 13.55 -27.50
N LEU A 165 -6.24 12.49 -26.73
CA LEU A 165 -6.53 12.56 -25.30
C LEU A 165 -5.24 12.55 -24.48
N SER A 166 -5.27 13.21 -23.31
CA SER A 166 -4.21 13.06 -22.31
C SER A 166 -4.14 11.61 -21.80
N GLY A 167 -3.02 11.20 -21.24
CA GLY A 167 -2.87 9.85 -20.63
C GLY A 167 -3.99 9.54 -19.63
N GLY A 168 -4.28 10.45 -18.70
CA GLY A 168 -5.39 10.30 -17.77
C GLY A 168 -6.77 10.27 -18.43
N GLY A 169 -6.96 11.01 -19.54
CA GLY A 169 -8.19 10.95 -20.34
C GLY A 169 -8.41 9.58 -20.99
N ARG A 170 -7.34 8.93 -21.47
CA ARG A 170 -7.38 7.57 -22.04
C ARG A 170 -7.72 6.53 -21.00
N VAL A 171 -7.09 6.59 -19.83
CA VAL A 171 -7.39 5.68 -18.70
C VAL A 171 -8.84 5.82 -18.23
N ARG A 172 -9.32 7.07 -18.09
CA ARG A 172 -10.72 7.32 -17.70
C ARG A 172 -11.72 6.84 -18.74
N LEU A 173 -11.44 7.02 -20.04
CA LEU A 173 -12.29 6.49 -21.10
C LEU A 173 -12.36 4.96 -21.04
N ARG A 174 -11.23 4.30 -20.87
CA ARG A 174 -11.17 2.84 -20.76
C ARG A 174 -11.94 2.33 -19.56
N LEU A 175 -11.77 2.97 -18.40
CA LEU A 175 -12.54 2.63 -17.19
C LEU A 175 -14.04 2.83 -17.43
N ALA A 176 -14.45 3.96 -18.05
CA ALA A 176 -15.86 4.23 -18.35
C ALA A 176 -16.48 3.15 -19.24
N THR A 177 -15.80 2.77 -20.31
CA THR A 177 -16.29 1.75 -21.24
C THR A 177 -16.35 0.37 -20.63
N LEU A 178 -15.37 0.02 -19.78
CA LEU A 178 -15.33 -1.24 -19.05
C LEU A 178 -16.49 -1.35 -18.05
N LEU A 179 -16.74 -0.28 -17.28
CA LEU A 179 -17.87 -0.22 -16.33
C LEU A 179 -19.22 -0.27 -17.04
N ALA A 180 -19.33 0.38 -18.20
CA ALA A 180 -20.56 0.38 -18.99
C ALA A 180 -20.85 -0.99 -19.64
N ALA A 181 -19.84 -1.75 -20.01
CA ALA A 181 -19.98 -3.13 -20.50
C ALA A 181 -20.58 -4.05 -19.43
N GLY A 182 -20.35 -3.77 -18.15
CA GLY A 182 -20.98 -4.46 -17.02
C GLY A 182 -20.60 -5.94 -16.88
N PRO A 183 -19.31 -6.31 -16.95
CA PRO A 183 -18.88 -7.70 -16.87
C PRO A 183 -19.27 -8.32 -15.51
N GLU A 184 -19.51 -9.62 -15.46
CA GLU A 184 -19.81 -10.32 -14.20
C GLU A 184 -18.64 -10.23 -13.21
N VAL A 185 -17.43 -10.45 -13.69
CA VAL A 185 -16.19 -10.33 -12.95
C VAL A 185 -15.40 -9.13 -13.43
N LEU A 186 -15.09 -8.21 -12.54
CA LEU A 186 -14.36 -6.97 -12.83
C LEU A 186 -13.03 -6.97 -12.08
N LEU A 187 -11.93 -6.88 -12.81
CA LEU A 187 -10.56 -6.86 -12.32
C LEU A 187 -9.94 -5.50 -12.63
N LEU A 188 -9.54 -4.74 -11.60
CA LEU A 188 -9.10 -3.36 -11.72
C LEU A 188 -7.68 -3.19 -11.13
N ASP A 189 -6.73 -2.73 -11.95
CA ASP A 189 -5.38 -2.39 -11.49
C ASP A 189 -5.25 -0.88 -11.32
N GLU A 190 -5.14 -0.41 -10.07
CA GLU A 190 -5.04 0.99 -9.65
C GLU A 190 -6.10 1.90 -10.30
N PRO A 191 -7.41 1.58 -10.18
CA PRO A 191 -8.48 2.35 -10.85
C PRO A 191 -8.65 3.77 -10.33
N THR A 192 -8.05 4.08 -9.18
CA THR A 192 -8.10 5.39 -8.53
C THR A 192 -7.12 6.40 -9.12
N ASN A 193 -6.13 5.94 -9.90
CA ASN A 193 -5.15 6.81 -10.51
C ASN A 193 -5.78 7.73 -11.56
N HIS A 194 -5.33 8.98 -11.61
CA HIS A 194 -5.79 10.01 -12.54
C HIS A 194 -7.27 10.43 -12.40
N LEU A 195 -7.93 10.08 -11.31
CA LEU A 195 -9.28 10.53 -10.97
C LEU A 195 -9.22 11.71 -10.00
N ASP A 196 -10.11 12.67 -10.18
CA ASP A 196 -10.37 13.71 -9.18
C ASP A 196 -11.32 13.21 -8.10
N ASP A 197 -11.51 13.98 -7.03
CA ASP A 197 -12.33 13.58 -5.88
C ASP A 197 -13.78 13.28 -6.27
N SER A 198 -14.33 13.94 -7.29
CA SER A 198 -15.69 13.72 -7.77
C SER A 198 -15.83 12.40 -8.53
N ALA A 199 -14.89 12.10 -9.42
CA ALA A 199 -14.83 10.86 -10.16
C ALA A 199 -14.54 9.66 -9.24
N LEU A 200 -13.68 9.84 -8.23
CA LEU A 200 -13.44 8.83 -7.19
C LEU A 200 -14.71 8.50 -6.41
N THR A 201 -15.44 9.52 -5.95
CA THR A 201 -16.69 9.33 -5.21
C THR A 201 -17.73 8.58 -6.04
N TRP A 202 -17.84 8.94 -7.32
CA TRP A 202 -18.73 8.25 -8.24
C TRP A 202 -18.31 6.78 -8.47
N LEU A 203 -17.00 6.54 -8.68
CA LEU A 203 -16.47 5.18 -8.87
C LEU A 203 -16.72 4.31 -7.65
N GLU A 204 -16.44 4.82 -6.44
CA GLU A 204 -16.69 4.13 -5.17
C GLU A 204 -18.16 3.70 -5.04
N GLU A 205 -19.10 4.62 -5.31
CA GLU A 205 -20.53 4.34 -5.23
C GLU A 205 -20.96 3.34 -6.31
N HIS A 206 -20.48 3.50 -7.55
CA HIS A 206 -20.76 2.58 -8.63
C HIS A 206 -20.29 1.15 -8.30
N LEU A 207 -19.06 0.97 -7.81
CA LEU A 207 -18.52 -0.35 -7.44
C LEU A 207 -19.21 -0.95 -6.22
N ARG A 208 -19.70 -0.11 -5.29
CA ARG A 208 -20.44 -0.56 -4.11
C ARG A 208 -21.82 -1.08 -4.45
N THR A 209 -22.48 -0.46 -5.41
CA THR A 209 -23.87 -0.76 -5.78
C THR A 209 -24.03 -1.78 -6.91
N ARG A 210 -22.95 -2.02 -7.70
CA ARG A 210 -23.01 -2.99 -8.79
C ARG A 210 -23.21 -4.39 -8.29
N ARG A 211 -23.94 -5.21 -9.07
CA ARG A 211 -24.00 -6.65 -8.91
C ARG A 211 -22.79 -7.28 -9.62
N GLY A 212 -22.27 -8.36 -9.07
CA GLY A 212 -21.10 -9.06 -9.61
C GLY A 212 -19.85 -8.87 -8.78
N THR A 213 -18.83 -9.65 -9.09
CA THR A 213 -17.57 -9.70 -8.35
C THR A 213 -16.62 -8.60 -8.80
N THR A 214 -15.93 -7.99 -7.85
CA THR A 214 -14.91 -6.99 -8.12
C THR A 214 -13.63 -7.35 -7.40
N VAL A 215 -12.51 -7.35 -8.11
CA VAL A 215 -11.17 -7.46 -7.54
C VAL A 215 -10.40 -6.20 -7.93
N ALA A 216 -9.91 -5.45 -6.96
CA ALA A 216 -9.21 -4.20 -7.23
C ALA A 216 -7.87 -4.14 -6.51
N VAL A 217 -6.79 -3.87 -7.24
CA VAL A 217 -5.53 -3.42 -6.66
C VAL A 217 -5.63 -1.94 -6.42
N SER A 218 -5.42 -1.47 -5.20
CA SER A 218 -5.36 -0.04 -4.91
C SER A 218 -4.52 0.27 -3.68
N HIS A 219 -3.92 1.46 -3.69
CA HIS A 219 -3.25 2.06 -2.54
C HIS A 219 -4.11 3.12 -1.85
N ASP A 220 -5.26 3.50 -2.43
CA ASP A 220 -6.19 4.45 -1.83
C ASP A 220 -6.98 3.80 -0.69
N ARG A 221 -6.62 4.16 0.54
CA ARG A 221 -7.23 3.61 1.77
C ARG A 221 -8.70 3.97 1.93
N VAL A 222 -9.13 5.12 1.41
CA VAL A 222 -10.55 5.53 1.43
C VAL A 222 -11.35 4.66 0.47
N PHE A 223 -10.81 4.42 -0.72
CA PHE A 223 -11.40 3.49 -1.68
C PHE A 223 -11.52 2.09 -1.11
N LEU A 224 -10.44 1.56 -0.51
CA LEU A 224 -10.45 0.24 0.12
C LEU A 224 -11.49 0.14 1.23
N ASP A 225 -11.59 1.15 2.10
CA ASP A 225 -12.54 1.17 3.22
C ASP A 225 -14.00 1.23 2.75
N ARG A 226 -14.28 1.99 1.69
CA ARG A 226 -15.65 2.19 1.19
C ARG A 226 -16.14 1.07 0.27
N VAL A 227 -15.25 0.50 -0.53
CA VAL A 227 -15.63 -0.42 -1.61
C VAL A 227 -15.46 -1.88 -1.21
N THR A 228 -14.34 -2.24 -0.54
CA THR A 228 -13.99 -3.64 -0.37
C THR A 228 -14.68 -4.31 0.83
N THR A 229 -15.05 -5.57 0.66
CA THR A 229 -15.58 -6.44 1.73
C THR A 229 -14.50 -7.29 2.37
N SER A 230 -13.42 -7.56 1.65
CA SER A 230 -12.26 -8.30 2.14
C SER A 230 -10.98 -7.78 1.47
N LEU A 231 -9.83 -7.99 2.11
CA LEU A 231 -8.52 -7.66 1.56
C LEU A 231 -7.67 -8.91 1.40
N LEU A 232 -6.85 -8.92 0.36
CA LEU A 232 -5.79 -9.90 0.12
C LEU A 232 -4.45 -9.17 0.16
N GLU A 233 -3.68 -9.37 1.21
CA GLU A 233 -2.35 -8.78 1.35
C GLU A 233 -1.32 -9.66 0.66
N VAL A 234 -0.58 -9.10 -0.29
CA VAL A 234 0.56 -9.77 -0.94
C VAL A 234 1.82 -9.34 -0.23
N ASP A 235 2.45 -10.28 0.45
CA ASP A 235 3.68 -10.03 1.21
C ASP A 235 4.91 -10.09 0.31
N THR A 236 5.74 -9.05 0.35
CA THR A 236 6.94 -8.91 -0.50
C THR A 236 8.06 -9.86 -0.08
N ASP A 237 8.15 -10.20 1.20
CA ASP A 237 9.25 -10.97 1.75
C ASP A 237 8.97 -12.48 1.63
N THR A 238 7.76 -12.91 1.99
CA THR A 238 7.33 -14.32 1.86
C THR A 238 6.77 -14.66 0.49
N ARG A 239 6.37 -13.65 -0.33
CA ARG A 239 5.75 -13.80 -1.66
C ARG A 239 4.46 -14.61 -1.66
N THR A 240 3.84 -14.71 -0.51
CA THR A 240 2.56 -15.38 -0.27
C THR A 240 1.43 -14.35 -0.08
N VAL A 241 0.22 -14.83 0.07
CA VAL A 241 -0.95 -13.97 0.30
C VAL A 241 -1.63 -14.31 1.62
N VAL A 242 -2.15 -13.28 2.28
CA VAL A 242 -2.97 -13.41 3.48
C VAL A 242 -4.30 -12.72 3.26
N ARG A 243 -5.41 -13.41 3.52
CA ARG A 243 -6.76 -12.84 3.41
C ARG A 243 -7.22 -12.28 4.74
N HIS A 244 -7.76 -11.07 4.70
CA HIS A 244 -8.36 -10.36 5.82
C HIS A 244 -9.84 -10.12 5.54
N GLY A 245 -10.71 -10.45 6.49
CA GLY A 245 -12.15 -10.19 6.40
C GLY A 245 -12.52 -8.74 6.77
N ASN A 246 -13.79 -8.39 6.55
CA ASN A 246 -14.37 -7.11 6.95
C ASN A 246 -13.65 -5.85 6.39
N GLY A 247 -13.14 -5.93 5.15
CA GLY A 247 -12.54 -4.81 4.44
C GLY A 247 -11.32 -4.20 5.14
N TYR A 248 -11.06 -2.92 4.89
CA TYR A 248 -9.89 -2.21 5.43
C TYR A 248 -9.93 -2.07 6.96
N THR A 249 -11.11 -1.81 7.52
CA THR A 249 -11.28 -1.72 8.99
C THR A 249 -11.00 -3.06 9.68
N GLY A 250 -11.46 -4.18 9.10
CA GLY A 250 -11.15 -5.53 9.58
C GLY A 250 -9.67 -5.85 9.51
N TYR A 251 -9.02 -5.53 8.40
CA TYR A 251 -7.57 -5.66 8.22
C TYR A 251 -6.79 -4.96 9.35
N ARG A 252 -7.16 -3.71 9.67
CA ARG A 252 -6.52 -2.97 10.77
C ARG A 252 -6.70 -3.65 12.11
N ALA A 253 -7.92 -4.09 12.41
CA ALA A 253 -8.23 -4.77 13.67
C ALA A 253 -7.48 -6.09 13.81
N GLU A 254 -7.44 -6.90 12.75
CA GLU A 254 -6.70 -8.16 12.72
C GLU A 254 -5.19 -7.96 12.90
N ARG A 255 -4.61 -6.94 12.23
CA ARG A 255 -3.19 -6.58 12.38
C ARG A 255 -2.86 -6.12 13.79
N ALA A 256 -3.70 -5.28 14.39
CA ALA A 256 -3.54 -4.84 15.78
C ALA A 256 -3.59 -6.03 16.75
N ALA A 257 -4.59 -6.91 16.61
CA ALA A 257 -4.73 -8.10 17.42
C ALA A 257 -3.57 -9.10 17.22
N ALA A 258 -3.07 -9.27 15.99
CA ALA A 258 -1.91 -10.12 15.71
C ALA A 258 -0.64 -9.60 16.40
N ARG A 259 -0.43 -8.26 16.35
CA ARG A 259 0.71 -7.62 17.03
C ARG A 259 0.63 -7.79 18.55
N GLU A 260 -0.55 -7.62 19.13
CA GLU A 260 -0.76 -7.81 20.55
C GLU A 260 -0.52 -9.27 20.97
N ARG A 261 -1.04 -10.25 20.22
CA ARG A 261 -0.76 -11.68 20.46
C ARG A 261 0.74 -12.00 20.38
N ALA A 262 1.44 -11.44 19.39
CA ALA A 262 2.90 -11.63 19.26
C ALA A 262 3.66 -11.03 20.45
N ALA A 263 3.25 -9.86 20.94
CA ALA A 263 3.83 -9.24 22.13
C ALA A 263 3.62 -10.09 23.39
N GLN A 264 2.38 -10.57 23.61
CA GLN A 264 2.05 -11.46 24.73
C GLN A 264 2.81 -12.79 24.66
N ALA A 265 2.91 -13.38 23.46
CA ALA A 265 3.66 -14.62 23.26
C ALA A 265 5.17 -14.43 23.56
N HIS A 266 5.75 -13.31 23.13
CA HIS A 266 7.15 -12.98 23.42
C HIS A 266 7.39 -12.73 24.92
N GLU A 267 6.52 -12.01 25.58
CA GLU A 267 6.58 -11.75 27.02
C GLU A 267 6.47 -13.05 27.82
N ALA A 268 5.49 -13.91 27.47
CA ALA A 268 5.34 -15.22 28.08
C ALA A 268 6.58 -16.11 27.89
N TRP A 269 7.15 -16.12 26.67
CA TRP A 269 8.38 -16.83 26.38
C TRP A 269 9.57 -16.30 27.18
N THR A 270 9.74 -14.98 27.26
CA THR A 270 10.82 -14.33 28.02
C THR A 270 10.72 -14.65 29.50
N THR A 271 9.52 -14.58 30.07
CA THR A 271 9.24 -14.90 31.48
C THR A 271 9.54 -16.37 31.79
N GLU A 272 9.11 -17.30 30.91
CA GLU A 272 9.36 -18.72 31.12
C GLU A 272 10.85 -19.08 30.98
N VAL A 273 11.56 -18.45 30.01
CA VAL A 273 13.02 -18.59 29.88
C VAL A 273 13.74 -18.10 31.14
N ALA A 274 13.36 -16.94 31.69
CA ALA A 274 13.92 -16.41 32.92
C ALA A 274 13.64 -17.37 34.10
N ARG A 275 12.40 -17.82 34.27
CA ARG A 275 11.99 -18.77 35.31
C ARG A 275 12.79 -20.09 35.28
N LEU A 276 12.99 -20.66 34.08
CA LEU A 276 13.75 -21.90 33.91
C LEU A 276 15.24 -21.70 34.16
N ARG A 277 15.82 -20.56 33.75
CA ARG A 277 17.21 -20.20 34.10
C ARG A 277 17.42 -20.06 35.58
N ASP A 278 16.51 -19.39 36.29
CA ASP A 278 16.56 -19.22 37.74
C ASP A 278 16.39 -20.56 38.47
N ALA A 279 15.48 -21.43 37.98
CA ALA A 279 15.28 -22.77 38.52
C ALA A 279 16.54 -23.65 38.37
N ALA A 280 17.21 -23.60 37.21
CA ALA A 280 18.47 -24.31 36.99
C ALA A 280 19.59 -23.76 37.87
N ALA A 281 19.77 -22.44 37.93
CA ALA A 281 20.81 -21.78 38.72
C ALA A 281 20.59 -21.89 40.25
N GLY A 282 19.34 -21.69 40.71
CA GLY A 282 18.98 -21.75 42.14
C GLY A 282 19.08 -23.15 42.72
N THR A 283 18.79 -24.18 41.94
CA THR A 283 18.92 -25.58 42.35
C THR A 283 20.39 -26.00 42.38
N ALA A 284 21.23 -25.51 41.46
CA ALA A 284 22.68 -25.74 41.47
C ALA A 284 23.34 -25.17 42.75
N ARG A 285 22.91 -24.01 43.24
CA ARG A 285 23.43 -23.41 44.51
C ARG A 285 22.96 -24.13 45.77
N ARG A 286 21.83 -24.82 45.74
CA ARG A 286 21.30 -25.59 46.89
C ARG A 286 21.95 -26.98 47.05
N VAL A 287 22.76 -27.42 46.11
CA VAL A 287 23.54 -28.67 46.13
C VAL A 287 24.88 -28.50 46.87
N ALA A 288 25.19 -27.29 47.39
CA ALA A 288 26.42 -27.06 48.15
C ALA A 288 26.37 -27.77 49.52
N PRO A 289 27.44 -28.49 49.91
CA PRO A 289 27.47 -29.32 51.12
C PRO A 289 27.64 -28.47 52.39
N GLY A 290 26.91 -28.77 53.43
CA GLY A 290 27.18 -28.21 54.71
C GLY A 290 25.99 -28.08 55.67
N ARG A 291 25.37 -29.18 56.05
CA ARG A 291 24.62 -29.23 57.36
C ARG A 291 25.29 -30.18 58.33
N ALA A 292 25.59 -29.66 59.53
CA ALA A 292 26.14 -30.40 60.59
C ALA A 292 25.24 -31.58 61.00
N ARG A 293 25.86 -32.75 61.31
CA ARG A 293 25.22 -34.00 61.71
C ARG A 293 24.49 -33.83 63.08
N LYS A 294 23.25 -34.24 63.13
CA LYS A 294 22.55 -34.60 64.38
C LYS A 294 22.02 -36.02 64.17
N ASP A 295 22.44 -36.91 65.07
CA ASP A 295 22.05 -38.31 65.33
C ASP A 295 22.61 -39.45 64.45
N GLY A 296 22.85 -40.57 65.10
CA GLY A 296 23.71 -41.73 64.84
C GLY A 296 23.25 -42.74 63.77
N ASN A 297 22.27 -42.48 62.88
CA ASN A 297 21.88 -43.43 61.81
C ASN A 297 22.35 -42.97 60.44
N LYS A 298 23.63 -43.18 60.17
CA LYS A 298 24.35 -42.78 58.99
C LYS A 298 23.73 -43.33 57.69
N MET A 299 23.26 -44.58 57.68
CA MET A 299 22.74 -45.24 56.47
C MET A 299 21.35 -44.74 56.05
N ALA A 300 20.47 -44.39 56.96
CA ALA A 300 19.16 -43.85 56.68
C ALA A 300 19.23 -42.37 56.17
N TYR A 301 20.17 -41.62 56.75
CA TYR A 301 20.44 -40.23 56.38
C TYR A 301 21.07 -40.12 54.99
N ASP A 302 22.06 -40.98 54.68
CA ASP A 302 22.73 -41.00 53.38
C ASP A 302 21.75 -41.43 52.23
N ARG A 303 20.83 -42.39 52.52
CA ARG A 303 19.77 -42.76 51.55
C ARG A 303 18.72 -41.67 51.35
N ALA A 304 18.38 -40.91 52.39
CA ALA A 304 17.45 -39.78 52.25
C ALA A 304 18.10 -38.60 51.55
N ALA A 305 19.37 -38.29 51.87
CA ALA A 305 20.16 -37.28 51.16
C ALA A 305 20.38 -37.62 49.67
N GLY A 306 20.69 -38.89 49.36
CA GLY A 306 20.84 -39.37 47.97
C GLY A 306 19.56 -39.26 47.18
N ARG A 307 18.37 -39.57 47.74
CA ARG A 307 17.06 -39.39 47.08
C ARG A 307 16.75 -37.92 46.82
N VAL A 308 17.03 -37.03 47.74
CA VAL A 308 16.86 -35.59 47.60
C VAL A 308 17.78 -35.06 46.51
N GLN A 309 19.06 -35.46 46.48
CA GLN A 309 20.01 -35.09 45.42
C GLN A 309 19.61 -35.61 44.04
N GLN A 310 19.14 -36.86 43.92
CA GLN A 310 18.64 -37.41 42.68
C GLN A 310 17.39 -36.67 42.18
N SER A 311 16.45 -36.33 43.08
CA SER A 311 15.26 -35.56 42.75
C SER A 311 15.61 -34.12 42.28
N LEU A 312 16.57 -33.46 42.92
CA LEU A 312 17.06 -32.15 42.54
C LEU A 312 17.78 -32.19 41.18
N ALA A 313 18.67 -33.18 40.97
CA ALA A 313 19.36 -33.37 39.71
C ALA A 313 18.40 -33.69 38.54
N SER A 314 17.33 -34.45 38.81
CA SER A 314 16.27 -34.69 37.82
C SER A 314 15.50 -33.41 37.44
N ARG A 315 15.16 -32.58 38.44
CA ARG A 315 14.50 -31.28 38.18
C ARG A 315 15.37 -30.31 37.41
N VAL A 316 16.67 -30.24 37.68
CA VAL A 316 17.62 -29.42 36.90
C VAL A 316 17.66 -29.90 35.48
N ARG A 317 17.86 -31.18 35.20
CA ARG A 317 17.89 -31.73 33.85
C ARG A 317 16.58 -31.44 33.08
N GLN A 318 15.43 -31.63 33.72
CA GLN A 318 14.13 -31.31 33.10
C GLN A 318 14.00 -29.82 32.78
N ALA A 319 14.48 -28.93 33.68
CA ALA A 319 14.48 -27.49 33.43
C ALA A 319 15.42 -27.12 32.29
N GLU A 320 16.61 -27.70 32.21
CA GLU A 320 17.59 -27.51 31.13
C GLU A 320 17.07 -28.04 29.80
N GLU A 321 16.46 -29.23 29.75
CA GLU A 321 15.84 -29.76 28.52
C GLU A 321 14.68 -28.90 28.03
N ARG A 322 13.84 -28.39 28.96
CA ARG A 322 12.73 -27.51 28.63
C ARG A 322 13.24 -26.15 28.15
N LEU A 323 14.28 -25.62 28.80
CA LEU A 323 14.95 -24.40 28.39
C LEU A 323 15.57 -24.55 26.97
N GLY A 324 16.26 -25.67 26.72
CA GLY A 324 16.83 -25.98 25.39
C GLY A 324 15.78 -26.00 24.31
N ARG A 325 14.61 -26.62 24.55
CA ARG A 325 13.47 -26.62 23.62
C ARG A 325 12.92 -25.23 23.38
N LEU A 326 12.77 -24.40 24.41
CA LEU A 326 12.30 -23.01 24.26
C LEU A 326 13.29 -22.12 23.50
N LEU A 327 14.59 -22.31 23.71
CA LEU A 327 15.65 -21.57 23.00
C LEU A 327 15.83 -22.02 21.55
N ALA A 328 15.49 -23.27 21.23
CA ALA A 328 15.47 -23.75 19.86
C ALA A 328 14.32 -23.14 19.02
N HIS A 329 13.22 -22.74 19.67
CA HIS A 329 12.06 -22.14 19.03
C HIS A 329 11.68 -20.84 19.75
N PRO A 330 12.48 -19.77 19.59
CA PRO A 330 12.21 -18.51 20.26
C PRO A 330 10.94 -17.85 19.71
N ALA A 331 10.11 -17.31 20.58
CA ALA A 331 9.03 -16.43 20.15
C ALA A 331 9.65 -15.12 19.61
N PRO A 332 9.39 -14.75 18.33
CA PRO A 332 10.00 -13.57 17.74
C PRO A 332 9.55 -12.32 18.50
N ARG A 333 10.48 -11.42 18.75
CA ARG A 333 10.15 -10.11 19.33
C ARG A 333 9.39 -9.30 18.28
N PRO A 334 8.17 -8.82 18.56
CA PRO A 334 7.47 -7.94 17.65
C PRO A 334 8.27 -6.65 17.47
N ALA A 335 8.33 -6.15 16.23
CA ALA A 335 8.97 -4.88 15.95
C ALA A 335 8.32 -3.75 16.76
N PRO A 336 9.10 -2.87 17.39
CA PRO A 336 8.55 -1.72 18.11
C PRO A 336 7.81 -0.79 17.14
N PRO A 337 6.82 -0.01 17.63
CA PRO A 337 6.21 1.01 16.80
C PRO A 337 7.24 2.04 16.35
N LEU A 338 7.09 2.54 15.13
CA LEU A 338 7.92 3.62 14.59
C LEU A 338 7.88 4.84 15.53
N ARG A 339 9.05 5.37 15.88
CA ARG A 339 9.19 6.60 16.66
C ARG A 339 10.37 7.40 16.14
N PHE A 340 10.16 8.68 15.88
CA PHE A 340 11.24 9.57 15.47
C PHE A 340 12.05 10.05 16.69
N THR A 341 13.35 10.07 16.52
CA THR A 341 14.28 10.59 17.55
C THR A 341 14.35 12.12 17.45
N VAL A 342 14.33 12.78 18.57
CA VAL A 342 14.39 14.25 18.68
C VAL A 342 15.74 14.68 19.22
N VAL A 343 16.21 15.85 18.82
CA VAL A 343 17.38 16.49 19.46
C VAL A 343 17.00 16.88 20.89
N PRO A 344 17.64 16.30 21.93
CA PRO A 344 17.40 16.76 23.29
C PRO A 344 17.85 18.23 23.42
N ARG A 345 16.90 19.12 23.69
CA ARG A 345 17.20 20.53 23.99
C ARG A 345 16.98 20.78 25.48
N GLY A 346 18.00 21.32 26.14
CA GLY A 346 17.87 21.86 27.49
C GLY A 346 17.08 23.16 27.45
N GLY A 347 15.79 23.09 27.77
CA GLY A 347 14.88 24.22 27.81
C GLY A 347 13.77 24.16 26.77
N GLU A 348 12.65 24.83 27.04
CA GLU A 348 11.55 24.95 26.08
C GLU A 348 12.05 25.64 24.80
N ALA A 349 12.13 24.92 23.70
CA ALA A 349 12.44 25.49 22.40
C ALA A 349 11.27 26.38 21.96
N ARG A 350 11.28 27.63 22.42
CA ARG A 350 10.36 28.67 21.96
C ARG A 350 11.01 29.38 20.77
N GLY A 351 10.34 29.36 19.62
CA GLY A 351 10.79 30.15 18.47
C GLY A 351 10.63 29.39 17.13
N THR A 352 10.82 30.12 16.06
CA THR A 352 10.73 29.60 14.69
C THR A 352 11.91 28.67 14.41
N LEU A 353 11.64 27.44 13.99
CA LEU A 353 12.64 26.46 13.55
C LEU A 353 12.95 26.62 12.07
N LEU A 354 11.92 26.98 11.29
CA LEU A 354 12.01 27.10 9.84
C LEU A 354 11.12 28.24 9.37
N ALA A 355 11.66 29.15 8.55
CA ALA A 355 10.89 30.22 7.95
C ALA A 355 11.27 30.40 6.48
N ALA A 356 10.29 30.52 5.62
CA ALA A 356 10.43 30.97 4.25
C ALA A 356 9.77 32.35 4.11
N HIS A 357 10.48 33.30 3.50
CA HIS A 357 10.01 34.66 3.26
C HIS A 357 10.01 34.91 1.77
N SER A 358 8.83 34.89 1.16
CA SER A 358 8.61 35.07 -0.29
C SER A 358 9.59 34.26 -1.13
N ALA A 359 9.87 33.01 -0.70
CA ALA A 359 10.75 32.10 -1.42
C ALA A 359 10.16 31.74 -2.78
N GLU A 360 10.90 31.98 -3.85
CA GLU A 360 10.44 31.81 -5.23
C GLU A 360 11.50 31.07 -6.06
N VAL A 361 11.03 30.19 -6.95
CA VAL A 361 11.80 29.60 -8.04
C VAL A 361 11.01 29.79 -9.33
N PRO A 362 11.44 30.69 -10.23
CA PRO A 362 10.69 31.02 -11.46
C PRO A 362 10.34 29.78 -12.27
N GLY A 363 9.08 29.67 -12.69
CA GLY A 363 8.56 28.53 -13.43
C GLY A 363 8.36 27.23 -12.63
N ARG A 364 8.72 27.20 -11.33
CA ARG A 364 8.57 26.02 -10.47
C ARG A 364 7.81 26.28 -9.18
N LEU A 365 8.08 27.38 -8.50
CA LEU A 365 7.44 27.75 -7.25
C LEU A 365 7.11 29.24 -7.23
N ALA A 366 5.84 29.58 -7.05
CA ALA A 366 5.39 30.95 -6.83
C ALA A 366 5.88 31.48 -5.47
N PRO A 367 6.02 32.82 -5.29
CA PRO A 367 6.46 33.39 -4.03
C PRO A 367 5.66 32.84 -2.84
N THR A 368 6.34 32.13 -1.95
CA THR A 368 5.71 31.41 -0.84
C THR A 368 6.33 31.85 0.48
N SER A 369 5.46 32.12 1.47
CA SER A 369 5.89 32.44 2.84
C SER A 369 5.23 31.49 3.84
N LEU A 370 6.04 30.97 4.76
CA LEU A 370 5.58 30.12 5.86
C LEU A 370 6.54 30.14 7.03
N THR A 371 6.05 29.78 8.21
CA THR A 371 6.86 29.61 9.42
C THR A 371 6.46 28.33 10.12
N LEU A 372 7.44 27.61 10.68
CA LEU A 372 7.23 26.41 11.47
C LEU A 372 8.02 26.50 12.78
N GLY A 373 7.34 26.30 13.89
CA GLY A 373 7.89 26.15 15.23
C GLY A 373 7.75 24.73 15.77
N PRO A 374 8.28 24.44 16.96
CA PRO A 374 8.12 23.14 17.60
C PRO A 374 6.64 22.76 17.77
N GLY A 375 6.30 21.53 17.42
CA GLY A 375 4.92 21.03 17.48
C GLY A 375 4.06 21.40 16.29
N ASP A 376 4.49 22.27 15.38
CA ASP A 376 3.71 22.64 14.21
C ASP A 376 3.57 21.49 13.21
N ARG A 377 2.39 21.40 12.60
CA ARG A 377 2.01 20.40 11.59
C ARG A 377 1.51 21.12 10.36
N LEU A 378 2.22 20.99 9.24
CA LEU A 378 1.86 21.60 7.96
C LEU A 378 1.59 20.53 6.90
N LEU A 379 0.40 20.56 6.30
CA LEU A 379 0.09 19.79 5.09
C LEU A 379 0.19 20.71 3.89
N ILE A 380 1.02 20.34 2.91
CA ILE A 380 1.22 21.08 1.68
C ILE A 380 0.43 20.39 0.56
N GLY A 381 -0.57 21.10 0.03
CA GLY A 381 -1.41 20.71 -1.09
C GLY A 381 -1.08 21.47 -2.37
N GLY A 382 -1.81 21.16 -3.44
CA GLY A 382 -1.73 21.85 -4.72
C GLY A 382 -1.63 20.88 -5.91
N PRO A 383 -1.87 21.37 -7.14
CA PRO A 383 -1.81 20.55 -8.35
C PRO A 383 -0.41 20.02 -8.62
N ASN A 384 -0.32 19.03 -9.54
CA ASN A 384 0.98 18.55 -10.00
C ASN A 384 1.72 19.69 -10.73
N GLY A 385 3.01 19.84 -10.43
CA GLY A 385 3.82 20.94 -10.96
C GLY A 385 3.72 22.27 -10.19
N ALA A 386 2.92 22.36 -9.11
CA ALA A 386 2.81 23.57 -8.29
C ALA A 386 4.07 23.90 -7.46
N GLY A 387 5.12 23.06 -7.51
CA GLY A 387 6.38 23.31 -6.81
C GLY A 387 6.43 22.72 -5.40
N LYS A 388 5.61 21.74 -5.05
CA LYS A 388 5.58 21.11 -3.72
C LYS A 388 6.94 20.54 -3.31
N SER A 389 7.55 19.69 -4.14
CA SER A 389 8.88 19.12 -3.90
C SER A 389 9.96 20.20 -3.91
N THR A 390 9.86 21.20 -4.81
CA THR A 390 10.78 22.33 -4.84
C THR A 390 10.73 23.12 -3.53
N LEU A 391 9.54 23.34 -2.97
CA LEU A 391 9.40 23.98 -1.66
C LEU A 391 10.09 23.16 -0.56
N LEU A 392 9.88 21.84 -0.51
CA LEU A 392 10.56 20.98 0.47
C LEU A 392 12.08 20.99 0.31
N ASP A 393 12.60 20.99 -0.92
CA ASP A 393 14.05 21.09 -1.20
C ASP A 393 14.62 22.44 -0.71
N LEU A 394 13.90 23.55 -0.94
CA LEU A 394 14.27 24.86 -0.40
C LEU A 394 14.27 24.85 1.12
N LEU A 395 13.25 24.29 1.76
CA LEU A 395 13.14 24.20 3.20
C LEU A 395 14.23 23.34 3.82
N ALA A 396 14.61 22.24 3.16
CA ALA A 396 15.68 21.35 3.60
C ALA A 396 17.10 21.92 3.38
N GLY A 397 17.24 22.92 2.51
CA GLY A 397 18.55 23.45 2.11
C GLY A 397 19.23 22.64 1.02
N ALA A 398 18.50 21.77 0.33
CA ALA A 398 18.97 21.03 -0.83
C ALA A 398 19.10 21.94 -2.08
N SER A 399 18.36 23.04 -2.10
CA SER A 399 18.46 24.11 -3.10
C SER A 399 18.25 25.49 -2.45
N GLU A 400 18.65 26.57 -3.15
CA GLU A 400 18.44 27.93 -2.70
C GLU A 400 17.35 28.62 -3.54
N PRO A 401 16.53 29.51 -2.92
CA PRO A 401 15.52 30.25 -3.66
C PRO A 401 16.16 31.28 -4.61
N ALA A 402 15.56 31.45 -5.81
CA ALA A 402 15.98 32.49 -6.74
C ALA A 402 15.64 33.90 -6.23
N ARG A 403 14.56 34.04 -5.47
CA ARG A 403 14.13 35.25 -4.78
C ARG A 403 13.58 34.89 -3.40
N GLY A 404 13.64 35.86 -2.48
CA GLY A 404 13.28 35.65 -1.09
C GLY A 404 14.41 35.01 -0.29
N ARG A 405 14.09 34.45 0.87
CA ARG A 405 15.04 33.75 1.73
C ARG A 405 14.39 32.63 2.53
N VAL A 406 15.22 31.67 2.95
CA VAL A 406 14.82 30.61 3.88
C VAL A 406 15.75 30.61 5.08
N GLU A 407 15.17 30.73 6.28
CA GLU A 407 15.88 30.65 7.55
C GLU A 407 15.68 29.27 8.16
N ARG A 408 16.77 28.63 8.58
CA ARG A 408 16.79 27.28 9.12
C ARG A 408 17.48 27.28 10.48
N ARG A 409 16.77 26.80 11.52
CA ARG A 409 17.29 26.70 12.88
C ARG A 409 17.06 25.31 13.40
N GLY A 410 18.10 24.48 13.41
CA GLY A 410 18.03 23.10 13.85
C GLY A 410 18.34 22.09 12.75
N ARG A 411 18.26 20.81 13.10
CA ARG A 411 18.50 19.71 12.18
C ARG A 411 17.21 19.38 11.43
N ILE A 412 17.30 19.36 10.11
CA ILE A 412 16.17 19.11 9.22
C ILE A 412 16.37 17.75 8.57
N GLY A 413 15.37 16.87 8.72
CA GLY A 413 15.29 15.59 8.00
C GLY A 413 14.35 15.72 6.82
N LEU A 414 14.74 15.23 5.64
CA LEU A 414 13.92 15.19 4.44
C LEU A 414 13.79 13.77 3.91
N LEU A 415 12.55 13.34 3.71
CA LEU A 415 12.22 12.13 2.95
C LEU A 415 11.69 12.53 1.58
N HIS A 416 12.47 12.26 0.54
CA HIS A 416 12.06 12.48 -0.85
C HIS A 416 11.03 11.44 -1.33
N GLN A 417 10.21 11.80 -2.30
CA GLN A 417 9.21 10.92 -2.93
C GLN A 417 9.83 9.62 -3.47
N LEU A 418 10.95 9.72 -4.16
CA LEU A 418 11.73 8.58 -4.64
C LEU A 418 13.19 8.81 -4.29
N PRO A 419 13.79 7.97 -3.41
CA PRO A 419 15.23 7.95 -3.29
C PRO A 419 15.85 7.65 -4.65
N GLN A 420 16.87 8.41 -5.04
CA GLN A 420 17.47 8.33 -6.38
C GLN A 420 17.74 6.87 -6.78
N ALA A 421 17.17 6.47 -7.91
CA ALA A 421 17.47 5.20 -8.54
C ALA A 421 18.75 5.36 -9.35
N GLY A 422 19.76 4.58 -9.00
CA GLY A 422 21.03 4.55 -9.72
C GLY A 422 21.78 3.25 -9.40
N PRO A 423 22.84 2.91 -10.16
CA PRO A 423 23.69 1.77 -9.84
C PRO A 423 24.42 2.06 -8.52
N ASP A 424 23.82 1.67 -7.40
CA ASP A 424 24.42 1.76 -6.07
C ASP A 424 24.81 0.35 -5.62
N ALA A 425 26.12 0.07 -5.68
CA ALA A 425 26.69 -1.22 -5.28
C ALA A 425 26.80 -1.39 -3.76
N ARG A 426 26.56 -0.32 -2.97
CA ARG A 426 26.59 -0.42 -1.51
C ARG A 426 25.47 -1.34 -1.03
N THR A 427 25.76 -2.15 -0.03
CA THR A 427 24.74 -2.97 0.61
C THR A 427 23.78 -2.11 1.44
N VAL A 428 22.59 -2.64 1.72
CA VAL A 428 21.61 -2.00 2.62
C VAL A 428 22.27 -1.58 3.93
N LEU A 429 23.07 -2.47 4.55
CA LEU A 429 23.78 -2.19 5.79
C LEU A 429 24.80 -1.06 5.64
N ALA A 430 25.60 -1.09 4.56
CA ALA A 430 26.60 -0.04 4.30
C ALA A 430 25.93 1.32 4.04
N ALA A 431 24.82 1.35 3.31
CA ALA A 431 24.06 2.56 3.03
C ALA A 431 23.38 3.11 4.30
N TYR A 432 22.85 2.22 5.17
CA TYR A 432 22.30 2.60 6.46
C TYR A 432 23.36 3.21 7.38
N GLY A 433 24.54 2.61 7.48
CA GLY A 433 25.64 3.06 8.33
C GLY A 433 26.42 4.27 7.80
N GLN A 434 26.19 4.70 6.56
CA GLN A 434 26.92 5.81 5.96
C GLN A 434 26.75 7.12 6.75
N GLY A 435 27.87 7.70 7.19
CA GLY A 435 27.89 8.94 7.96
C GLY A 435 27.54 8.77 9.44
N ARG A 436 27.41 7.54 9.93
CA ARG A 436 27.09 7.19 11.33
C ARG A 436 28.33 6.68 12.05
N ALA A 437 28.44 7.02 13.32
CA ALA A 437 29.41 6.40 14.21
C ALA A 437 28.92 5.00 14.62
N GLY A 438 29.83 4.07 14.89
CA GLY A 438 29.52 2.72 15.34
C GLY A 438 30.02 1.63 14.39
N HIS A 439 29.98 0.40 14.88
CA HIS A 439 30.40 -0.79 14.11
C HIS A 439 29.27 -1.31 13.21
N PRO A 440 29.58 -1.96 12.08
CA PRO A 440 28.57 -2.54 11.19
C PRO A 440 27.60 -3.50 11.90
N GLU A 441 28.06 -4.24 12.91
CA GLU A 441 27.22 -5.13 13.72
C GLU A 441 26.17 -4.38 14.54
N GLU A 442 26.53 -3.26 15.13
CA GLU A 442 25.62 -2.37 15.87
C GLU A 442 24.56 -1.78 14.92
N HIS A 443 24.99 -1.33 13.73
CA HIS A 443 24.10 -0.83 12.68
C HIS A 443 23.13 -1.93 12.21
N ALA A 444 23.61 -3.19 12.07
CA ALA A 444 22.76 -4.31 11.70
C ALA A 444 21.68 -4.58 12.78
N GLU A 445 22.09 -4.61 14.06
CA GLU A 445 21.15 -4.78 15.17
C GLU A 445 20.10 -3.65 15.25
N GLN A 446 20.53 -2.40 15.09
CA GLN A 446 19.63 -1.24 15.05
C GLN A 446 18.63 -1.34 13.90
N LEU A 447 19.09 -1.65 12.68
CA LEU A 447 18.25 -1.74 11.51
C LEU A 447 17.23 -2.90 11.63
N LEU A 448 17.68 -4.04 12.15
CA LEU A 448 16.80 -5.19 12.42
C LEU A 448 15.80 -4.90 13.55
N ALA A 449 16.21 -4.17 14.58
CA ALA A 449 15.33 -3.79 15.67
C ALA A 449 14.17 -2.88 15.24
N LEU A 450 14.33 -2.10 14.14
CA LEU A 450 13.25 -1.31 13.56
C LEU A 450 12.17 -2.18 12.89
N GLY A 451 12.45 -3.44 12.56
CA GLY A 451 11.52 -4.32 11.86
C GLY A 451 11.25 -3.94 10.40
N LEU A 452 12.05 -3.04 9.83
CA LEU A 452 11.89 -2.57 8.44
C LEU A 452 12.63 -3.46 7.42
N PHE A 453 13.58 -4.27 7.90
CA PHE A 453 14.36 -5.19 7.07
C PHE A 453 14.56 -6.53 7.76
N HIS A 454 14.59 -7.62 6.98
CA HIS A 454 15.03 -8.93 7.43
C HIS A 454 16.56 -9.09 7.27
N ARG A 455 17.17 -10.00 8.04
CA ARG A 455 18.61 -10.20 8.09
C ARG A 455 19.23 -10.56 6.72
N ASP A 456 18.53 -11.36 5.92
CA ASP A 456 18.93 -11.76 4.56
C ASP A 456 19.02 -10.59 3.57
N ARG A 457 18.35 -9.48 3.88
CA ARG A 457 18.34 -8.27 3.03
C ARG A 457 19.48 -7.31 3.32
N LEU A 458 20.19 -7.44 4.43
CA LEU A 458 21.24 -6.50 4.83
C LEU A 458 22.43 -6.46 3.85
N GLY A 459 22.73 -7.60 3.21
CA GLY A 459 23.80 -7.75 2.22
C GLY A 459 23.39 -7.39 0.78
N VAL A 460 22.14 -7.07 0.51
CA VAL A 460 21.63 -6.79 -0.84
C VAL A 460 22.09 -5.40 -1.29
N PRO A 461 22.57 -5.22 -2.54
CA PRO A 461 22.91 -3.91 -3.09
C PRO A 461 21.68 -2.98 -3.16
N VAL A 462 21.85 -1.72 -2.80
CA VAL A 462 20.76 -0.71 -2.83
C VAL A 462 20.19 -0.54 -4.24
N GLY A 463 21.02 -0.64 -5.27
CA GLY A 463 20.57 -0.55 -6.67
C GLY A 463 19.59 -1.63 -7.09
N SER A 464 19.59 -2.79 -6.42
CA SER A 464 18.68 -3.91 -6.71
C SER A 464 17.39 -3.89 -5.87
N LEU A 465 17.25 -2.93 -4.95
CA LEU A 465 16.05 -2.79 -4.13
C LEU A 465 14.85 -2.29 -4.93
N SER A 466 13.66 -2.72 -4.55
CA SER A 466 12.41 -2.11 -5.03
C SER A 466 12.28 -0.66 -4.54
N ALA A 467 11.41 0.14 -5.17
CA ALA A 467 11.12 1.50 -4.73
C ALA A 467 10.69 1.53 -3.24
N GLY A 468 9.80 0.62 -2.83
CA GLY A 468 9.34 0.51 -1.43
C GLY A 468 10.45 0.14 -0.46
N GLN A 469 11.37 -0.76 -0.85
CA GLN A 469 12.53 -1.11 -0.02
C GLN A 469 13.52 0.05 0.12
N ARG A 470 13.75 0.83 -0.95
CA ARG A 470 14.54 2.07 -0.85
C ARG A 470 13.88 3.10 0.06
N GLN A 471 12.56 3.24 -0.01
CA GLN A 471 11.79 4.13 0.85
C GLN A 471 11.89 3.70 2.33
N ARG A 472 11.79 2.38 2.61
CA ARG A 472 12.02 1.83 3.95
C ARG A 472 13.42 2.12 4.48
N LEU A 473 14.46 2.04 3.63
CA LEU A 473 15.83 2.35 4.02
C LEU A 473 16.00 3.84 4.35
N ALA A 474 15.43 4.73 3.53
CA ALA A 474 15.45 6.17 3.78
C ALA A 474 14.69 6.50 5.08
N LEU A 475 13.54 5.88 5.30
CA LEU A 475 12.76 6.02 6.55
C LEU A 475 13.53 5.50 7.77
N ALA A 476 14.20 4.34 7.67
CA ALA A 476 15.03 3.79 8.73
C ALA A 476 16.13 4.77 9.16
N ARG A 477 16.78 5.41 8.20
CA ARG A 477 17.78 6.45 8.47
C ARG A 477 17.16 7.66 9.17
N LEU A 478 16.00 8.09 8.69
CA LEU A 478 15.32 9.26 9.25
C LEU A 478 14.84 9.04 10.69
N VAL A 479 14.35 7.84 11.00
CA VAL A 479 13.82 7.48 12.33
C VAL A 479 14.93 7.43 13.40
N THR A 480 16.11 7.01 13.02
CA THR A 480 17.22 6.75 13.97
C THR A 480 18.12 7.95 14.20
N GLU A 481 17.99 9.02 13.44
CA GLU A 481 18.72 10.26 13.66
C GLU A 481 17.84 11.31 14.34
N PRO A 482 18.42 12.15 15.23
CA PRO A 482 17.65 13.19 15.89
C PRO A 482 17.47 14.40 14.97
N TYR A 483 16.22 14.86 14.83
CA TYR A 483 15.83 16.03 14.05
C TYR A 483 14.95 16.98 14.86
N ASP A 484 14.92 18.25 14.45
CA ASP A 484 14.03 19.28 14.96
C ASP A 484 12.82 19.49 14.01
N VAL A 485 13.07 19.31 12.72
CA VAL A 485 12.07 19.45 11.65
C VAL A 485 12.12 18.23 10.75
N LEU A 486 10.97 17.68 10.44
CA LEU A 486 10.79 16.58 9.50
C LEU A 486 9.98 17.05 8.29
N LEU A 487 10.53 16.83 7.11
CA LEU A 487 9.91 17.14 5.83
C LEU A 487 9.67 15.84 5.05
N PHE A 488 8.46 15.67 4.52
CA PHE A 488 8.07 14.47 3.81
C PHE A 488 7.44 14.80 2.46
N ASP A 489 7.99 14.23 1.39
CA ASP A 489 7.42 14.31 0.05
C ASP A 489 6.76 12.97 -0.32
N GLU A 490 5.42 12.95 -0.33
CA GLU A 490 4.57 11.77 -0.62
C GLU A 490 4.99 10.50 0.16
N PRO A 491 5.08 10.56 1.49
CA PRO A 491 5.65 9.47 2.29
C PRO A 491 4.82 8.19 2.30
N THR A 492 3.55 8.28 1.92
CA THR A 492 2.62 7.13 1.88
C THR A 492 2.79 6.28 0.62
N ASN A 493 3.42 6.83 -0.42
CA ASN A 493 3.66 6.10 -1.65
C ASN A 493 4.68 4.98 -1.43
N HIS A 494 4.45 3.83 -2.06
CA HIS A 494 5.35 2.67 -2.05
C HIS A 494 5.51 1.95 -0.70
N LEU A 495 4.86 2.40 0.37
CA LEU A 495 4.85 1.71 1.66
C LEU A 495 3.64 0.78 1.79
N SER A 496 3.77 -0.25 2.64
CA SER A 496 2.62 -1.08 3.01
C SER A 496 1.60 -0.28 3.83
N LEU A 497 0.33 -0.66 3.76
CA LEU A 497 -0.73 0.01 4.52
C LEU A 497 -0.44 0.08 6.03
N ALA A 498 0.14 -0.99 6.58
CA ALA A 498 0.52 -1.06 8.00
C ALA A 498 1.61 -0.04 8.35
N LEU A 499 2.64 0.08 7.51
CA LEU A 499 3.74 1.02 7.73
C LEU A 499 3.28 2.47 7.57
N VAL A 500 2.35 2.74 6.66
CA VAL A 500 1.73 4.07 6.53
C VAL A 500 1.00 4.48 7.80
N GLU A 501 0.24 3.58 8.44
CA GLU A 501 -0.45 3.88 9.69
C GLU A 501 0.51 4.11 10.87
N GLU A 502 1.58 3.32 10.93
CA GLU A 502 2.65 3.52 11.93
C GLU A 502 3.34 4.86 11.73
N LEU A 503 3.63 5.22 10.47
CA LEU A 503 4.22 6.50 10.10
C LEU A 503 3.31 7.68 10.51
N GLU A 504 2.00 7.62 10.20
CA GLU A 504 1.04 8.65 10.61
C GLU A 504 1.00 8.84 12.13
N THR A 505 1.07 7.74 12.88
CA THR A 505 1.12 7.79 14.34
C THR A 505 2.41 8.43 14.83
N ALA A 506 3.56 8.00 14.28
CA ALA A 506 4.86 8.55 14.62
C ALA A 506 4.99 10.05 14.30
N LEU A 507 4.43 10.51 13.16
CA LEU A 507 4.39 11.93 12.78
C LEU A 507 3.52 12.77 13.74
N ARG A 508 2.42 12.21 14.22
CA ARG A 508 1.54 12.87 15.20
C ARG A 508 2.25 13.06 16.52
N ASP A 509 2.95 12.04 16.97
CA ASP A 509 3.61 12.00 18.28
C ASP A 509 4.98 12.72 18.30
N PHE A 510 5.50 13.10 17.13
CA PHE A 510 6.79 13.79 17.02
C PHE A 510 6.70 15.19 17.63
N PRO A 511 7.55 15.58 18.63
CA PRO A 511 7.45 16.87 19.29
C PRO A 511 8.03 18.04 18.48
N GLY A 512 8.84 17.79 17.43
CA GLY A 512 9.36 18.81 16.52
C GLY A 512 8.34 19.27 15.49
N ALA A 513 8.75 20.07 14.52
CA ALA A 513 7.91 20.51 13.41
C ALA A 513 7.82 19.44 12.32
N VAL A 514 6.66 19.33 11.68
CA VAL A 514 6.44 18.41 10.56
C VAL A 514 5.77 19.13 9.40
N ALA A 515 6.34 18.99 8.19
CA ALA A 515 5.66 19.38 6.96
C ALA A 515 5.56 18.16 6.02
N VAL A 516 4.36 17.91 5.50
CA VAL A 516 4.06 16.77 4.65
C VAL A 516 3.41 17.25 3.36
N VAL A 517 3.95 16.82 2.23
CA VAL A 517 3.28 16.84 0.94
C VAL A 517 2.59 15.48 0.80
N SER A 518 1.28 15.44 0.60
CA SER A 518 0.58 14.18 0.32
C SER A 518 -0.71 14.35 -0.46
N HIS A 519 -0.93 13.40 -1.37
CA HIS A 519 -2.18 13.18 -2.09
C HIS A 519 -3.08 12.14 -1.40
N ASP A 520 -2.61 11.47 -0.34
CA ASP A 520 -3.39 10.46 0.39
C ASP A 520 -4.62 11.10 1.04
N ARG A 521 -5.80 10.69 0.59
CA ARG A 521 -7.11 11.21 1.02
C ARG A 521 -7.37 10.97 2.50
N MET A 522 -6.94 9.83 3.04
CA MET A 522 -7.14 9.47 4.45
C MET A 522 -6.24 10.29 5.36
N LEU A 523 -4.96 10.47 5.01
CA LEU A 523 -4.04 11.34 5.72
C LEU A 523 -4.54 12.78 5.71
N ARG A 524 -4.98 13.29 4.54
CA ARG A 524 -5.55 14.64 4.40
C ARG A 524 -6.81 14.83 5.25
N ALA A 525 -7.70 13.83 5.29
CA ALA A 525 -8.93 13.89 6.10
C ALA A 525 -8.66 13.89 7.61
N ARG A 526 -7.63 13.15 8.05
CA ARG A 526 -7.25 13.03 9.46
C ARG A 526 -6.29 14.12 9.95
N TRP A 527 -5.78 14.96 9.05
CA TRP A 527 -4.78 15.97 9.39
C TRP A 527 -5.31 17.02 10.35
N ARG A 528 -4.60 17.22 11.46
CA ARG A 528 -4.97 18.16 12.54
C ARG A 528 -3.96 19.32 12.63
N GLY A 529 -3.52 19.87 11.50
CA GLY A 529 -2.55 20.96 11.44
C GLY A 529 -2.93 22.01 10.41
N ALA A 530 -2.06 22.98 10.21
CA ALA A 530 -2.20 23.97 9.17
C ALA A 530 -2.16 23.32 7.78
N ARG A 531 -2.79 23.98 6.79
CA ARG A 531 -2.77 23.58 5.38
C ARG A 531 -2.28 24.75 4.54
N LEU A 532 -1.43 24.42 3.57
CA LEU A 532 -0.91 25.36 2.58
C LEU A 532 -1.17 24.78 1.20
N ASP A 533 -2.06 25.39 0.43
CA ASP A 533 -2.30 24.99 -0.95
C ASP A 533 -1.51 25.88 -1.90
N LEU A 534 -0.56 25.28 -2.63
CA LEU A 534 0.27 25.98 -3.61
C LEU A 534 -0.52 26.17 -4.91
N ALA A 535 -0.48 27.39 -5.46
CA ALA A 535 -0.99 27.68 -6.79
C ALA A 535 0.01 27.18 -7.85
N ALA A 536 -0.50 26.85 -9.04
CA ALA A 536 0.37 26.54 -10.17
C ALA A 536 1.30 27.74 -10.47
N ALA A 537 2.61 27.47 -10.61
CA ALA A 537 3.55 28.51 -11.00
C ALA A 537 3.21 29.02 -12.40
N ALA A 538 3.25 30.33 -12.59
CA ALA A 538 3.10 30.92 -13.93
C ALA A 538 4.25 30.43 -14.84
N PRO A 539 4.00 30.08 -16.11
CA PRO A 539 5.07 29.70 -17.04
C PRO A 539 6.13 30.82 -17.12
N ALA A 540 7.41 30.42 -17.18
CA ALA A 540 8.54 31.33 -17.19
C ALA A 540 8.63 32.21 -18.46
N ASP A 541 7.83 31.94 -19.48
CA ASP A 541 7.79 32.71 -20.73
C ASP A 541 6.95 33.97 -20.56
N GLY A 542 7.65 35.11 -20.51
CA GLY A 542 7.08 36.45 -20.39
C GLY A 542 6.22 36.89 -21.57
N ARG A 543 5.09 36.25 -21.79
CA ARG A 543 3.97 36.83 -22.54
C ARG A 543 2.88 37.22 -21.57
N SER A 544 2.98 38.46 -21.11
CA SER A 544 1.90 39.20 -20.48
C SER A 544 0.63 39.05 -21.32
N ALA A 545 -0.35 38.32 -20.80
CA ALA A 545 -1.70 38.42 -21.30
C ALA A 545 -2.18 39.86 -21.00
N ALA A 546 -2.27 40.66 -22.02
CA ALA A 546 -2.84 42.00 -21.95
C ALA A 546 -4.25 41.89 -21.34
N LEU A 547 -4.46 42.57 -20.23
CA LEU A 547 -5.77 42.82 -19.64
C LEU A 547 -6.63 43.55 -20.68
N PRO A 548 -7.87 43.16 -20.93
CA PRO A 548 -8.78 43.96 -21.76
C PRO A 548 -9.05 45.28 -21.03
N THR A 549 -8.64 46.36 -21.66
CA THR A 549 -8.97 47.73 -21.28
C THR A 549 -10.48 47.91 -21.36
N THR A 550 -11.16 48.00 -20.23
CA THR A 550 -12.54 48.50 -20.18
C THR A 550 -12.51 49.98 -20.51
N ALA A 551 -12.96 50.32 -21.69
CA ALA A 551 -13.28 51.68 -22.09
C ALA A 551 -14.47 52.15 -21.25
N ALA A 552 -14.24 53.14 -20.41
CA ALA A 552 -15.27 53.96 -19.81
C ALA A 552 -15.90 54.80 -20.90
N HIS A 553 -17.19 54.65 -21.12
CA HIS A 553 -18.01 55.67 -21.78
C HIS A 553 -18.74 56.45 -20.74
N ALA A 554 -18.32 57.69 -20.59
CA ALA A 554 -19.10 58.76 -20.00
C ALA A 554 -20.00 59.35 -21.09
N ALA A 555 -21.27 59.41 -20.88
CA ALA A 555 -22.25 60.50 -21.13
C ALA A 555 -23.62 60.05 -20.62
#